data_3ea4c1d2fa91db8b0a12503e848278f3
#
_entry.id   3ea4c1d2fa91db8b0a12503e848278f3
#
_cell.length_a   1.000
_cell.length_b   1.000
_cell.length_c   1.000
_cell.angle_alpha   90.00
_cell.angle_beta   90.00
_cell.angle_gamma   90.00
#
_symmetry.space_group_name_H-M   'P 1'
#
loop_
_entity.id
_entity.type
_entity.pdbx_description
1 polymer ?
#
loop_
_entity_poly.entity_id
_entity_poly.type
_entity_poly.pdbx_seq_one_letter_code
_entity_poly.pdbx_strand_id
1 'polypeptide(L)'
;MTHRFAIIGAGAAGSFTARRLRQHFPDAEIVVFEREQQVGGRAATVTFCGEQVEVGGTLLHSSNRRIVELAAELGLEYSPPGVALGDMDASVTVWDGQRFVFRASTKGMAFLFSLVRRYGLFNLRRLRAAAGETIAKWNSIYDKQDAGVVFESVGDVVEALELGVETKVSLREFARSRKISERVVDEIGAGILRNMYNQTPDISSLAGMVGLAGAGFAGGSLFSIERGNAAVFAGALERADAEVRLGETVVGVSNTLELTTETGATEAFDAVVLAAPVELAGVALPATPTTTDEGYQRVHVTLVAGLVNGSYFGVPEAPGTIFTTPSAPFKSFGRVGFSESEQLPIYKFFSETELGDGFLSQVFGSILDVHRLSWLAYPKMAVNPSLHSFNLAPGVYTTNVQEAICSTLETEAVAGWSVADLVARDFGGRAAAAS
;
A
#
# COMPACT_ATOMS: atom_id res chain seq x y z
N MET A 1 -13.23 27.69 -22.23
CA MET A 1 -11.91 27.15 -22.60
C MET A 1 -11.89 25.73 -22.03
N THR A 2 -11.36 24.78 -22.76
CA THR A 2 -11.17 23.41 -22.28
C THR A 2 -9.96 23.42 -21.37
N HIS A 3 -10.11 22.93 -20.13
CA HIS A 3 -8.97 22.80 -19.20
C HIS A 3 -8.02 21.70 -19.65
N ARG A 4 -6.74 21.88 -19.33
CA ARG A 4 -5.67 20.93 -19.61
C ARG A 4 -4.91 20.61 -18.32
N PHE A 5 -4.98 19.37 -17.85
CA PHE A 5 -4.37 18.92 -16.60
C PHE A 5 -3.26 17.90 -16.84
N ALA A 6 -2.13 18.07 -16.17
CA ALA A 6 -1.06 17.07 -16.13
C ALA A 6 -1.08 16.31 -14.81
N ILE A 7 -0.86 15.01 -14.88
CA ILE A 7 -0.66 14.13 -13.72
C ILE A 7 0.68 13.42 -13.91
N ILE A 8 1.55 13.47 -12.90
CA ILE A 8 2.88 12.84 -12.91
C ILE A 8 2.82 11.60 -12.02
N GLY A 9 2.80 10.42 -12.64
CA GLY A 9 2.67 9.12 -12.02
C GLY A 9 1.34 8.43 -12.32
N ALA A 10 1.37 7.21 -12.86
CA ALA A 10 0.23 6.37 -13.20
C ALA A 10 0.00 5.24 -12.14
N GLY A 11 0.28 5.51 -10.87
CA GLY A 11 -0.05 4.64 -9.74
C GLY A 11 -1.48 4.87 -9.24
N ALA A 12 -1.81 4.31 -8.07
CA ALA A 12 -3.14 4.44 -7.46
C ALA A 12 -3.60 5.90 -7.33
N ALA A 13 -2.75 6.78 -6.79
CA ALA A 13 -3.09 8.19 -6.61
C ALA A 13 -3.37 8.90 -7.93
N GLY A 14 -2.46 8.79 -8.92
CA GLY A 14 -2.62 9.47 -10.21
C GLY A 14 -3.82 8.98 -11.01
N SER A 15 -4.06 7.67 -11.00
CA SER A 15 -5.20 7.07 -11.71
C SER A 15 -6.54 7.52 -11.12
N PHE A 16 -6.67 7.57 -9.80
CA PHE A 16 -7.88 8.06 -9.15
C PHE A 16 -8.04 9.58 -9.26
N THR A 17 -6.92 10.33 -9.30
CA THR A 17 -6.93 11.76 -9.64
C THR A 17 -7.52 11.99 -11.04
N ALA A 18 -7.01 11.27 -12.05
CA ALA A 18 -7.48 11.37 -13.43
C ALA A 18 -8.99 11.07 -13.53
N ARG A 19 -9.41 9.94 -12.93
CA ARG A 19 -10.82 9.54 -12.92
C ARG A 19 -11.72 10.60 -12.27
N ARG A 20 -11.31 11.16 -11.13
CA ARG A 20 -12.10 12.16 -10.41
C ARG A 20 -12.11 13.50 -11.13
N LEU A 21 -10.99 13.93 -11.72
CA LEU A 21 -10.94 15.13 -12.58
C LEU A 21 -11.89 15.02 -13.76
N ARG A 22 -11.98 13.86 -14.43
CA ARG A 22 -12.93 13.63 -15.52
C ARG A 22 -14.39 13.80 -15.08
N GLN A 23 -14.73 13.40 -13.84
CA GLN A 23 -16.07 13.61 -13.30
C GLN A 23 -16.39 15.11 -13.10
N HIS A 24 -15.40 15.89 -12.65
CA HIS A 24 -15.56 17.35 -12.47
C HIS A 24 -15.49 18.13 -13.76
N PHE A 25 -14.67 17.69 -14.70
CA PHE A 25 -14.38 18.37 -15.98
C PHE A 25 -14.54 17.40 -17.15
N PRO A 26 -15.79 17.13 -17.58
CA PRO A 26 -16.05 16.14 -18.64
C PRO A 26 -15.31 16.38 -19.96
N ASP A 27 -15.03 17.66 -20.26
CA ASP A 27 -14.41 18.07 -21.51
C ASP A 27 -12.91 18.39 -21.39
N ALA A 28 -12.29 18.18 -20.21
CA ALA A 28 -10.88 18.50 -20.00
C ALA A 28 -9.94 17.53 -20.75
N GLU A 29 -8.81 18.02 -21.18
CA GLU A 29 -7.68 17.20 -21.59
C GLU A 29 -6.91 16.77 -20.33
N ILE A 30 -6.77 15.47 -20.11
CA ILE A 30 -6.04 14.90 -18.97
C ILE A 30 -4.86 14.08 -19.51
N VAL A 31 -3.63 14.53 -19.22
CA VAL A 31 -2.40 13.85 -19.65
C VAL A 31 -1.71 13.28 -18.44
N VAL A 32 -1.40 11.98 -18.48
CA VAL A 32 -0.72 11.25 -17.40
C VAL A 32 0.66 10.83 -17.90
N PHE A 33 1.70 11.30 -17.22
CA PHE A 33 3.08 10.96 -17.49
C PHE A 33 3.55 9.87 -16.53
N GLU A 34 4.07 8.78 -17.07
CA GLU A 34 4.62 7.67 -16.29
C GLU A 34 6.01 7.31 -16.81
N ARG A 35 7.01 7.31 -15.93
CA ARG A 35 8.40 6.99 -16.31
C ARG A 35 8.61 5.52 -16.63
N GLU A 36 7.81 4.63 -16.05
CA GLU A 36 7.88 3.20 -16.34
C GLU A 36 7.10 2.85 -17.61
N GLN A 37 7.33 1.65 -18.14
CA GLN A 37 6.63 1.13 -19.33
C GLN A 37 5.26 0.54 -19.01
N GLN A 38 4.79 0.68 -17.77
CA GLN A 38 3.52 0.11 -17.30
C GLN A 38 2.85 0.97 -16.24
N VAL A 39 1.53 0.91 -16.20
CA VAL A 39 0.69 1.51 -15.16
C VAL A 39 0.77 0.65 -13.89
N GLY A 40 0.61 1.28 -12.72
CA GLY A 40 0.43 0.56 -11.45
C GLY A 40 1.33 1.07 -10.33
N GLY A 41 2.45 1.70 -10.63
CA GLY A 41 3.39 2.19 -9.63
C GLY A 41 3.82 1.08 -8.66
N ARG A 42 3.48 1.22 -7.38
CA ARG A 42 3.82 0.23 -6.34
C ARG A 42 2.91 -1.01 -6.29
N ALA A 43 1.90 -1.12 -7.14
CA ALA A 43 1.16 -2.36 -7.43
C ALA A 43 1.80 -3.06 -8.64
N ALA A 44 3.04 -3.50 -8.46
CA ALA A 44 3.83 -4.06 -9.54
C ALA A 44 3.79 -5.59 -9.57
N THR A 45 3.75 -6.14 -10.77
CA THR A 45 3.91 -7.57 -11.04
C THR A 45 5.17 -7.81 -11.86
N VAL A 46 5.75 -8.99 -11.72
CA VAL A 46 6.86 -9.47 -12.54
C VAL A 46 6.54 -10.87 -13.07
N THR A 47 7.06 -11.18 -14.25
CA THR A 47 7.03 -12.56 -14.75
C THR A 47 8.20 -13.32 -14.17
N PHE A 48 7.94 -14.38 -13.42
CA PHE A 48 8.95 -15.23 -12.80
C PHE A 48 8.58 -16.70 -12.95
N CYS A 49 9.46 -17.50 -13.56
CA CYS A 49 9.23 -18.92 -13.88
C CYS A 49 7.89 -19.17 -14.59
N GLY A 50 7.53 -18.30 -15.54
CA GLY A 50 6.31 -18.40 -16.34
C GLY A 50 5.04 -17.83 -15.68
N GLU A 51 5.10 -17.45 -14.41
CA GLU A 51 3.97 -16.95 -13.63
C GLU A 51 4.02 -15.44 -13.43
N GLN A 52 2.84 -14.80 -13.33
CA GLN A 52 2.72 -13.39 -12.93
C GLN A 52 2.70 -13.31 -11.41
N VAL A 53 3.72 -12.70 -10.83
CA VAL A 53 3.88 -12.59 -9.37
C VAL A 53 3.82 -11.13 -8.94
N GLU A 54 2.90 -10.81 -8.05
CA GLU A 54 2.86 -9.49 -7.43
C GLU A 54 4.01 -9.30 -6.43
N VAL A 55 4.82 -8.28 -6.65
CA VAL A 55 6.00 -7.97 -5.84
C VAL A 55 5.79 -6.76 -4.93
N GLY A 56 4.76 -5.95 -5.18
CA GLY A 56 4.37 -4.79 -4.39
C GLY A 56 3.12 -5.01 -3.54
N GLY A 57 2.16 -4.10 -3.63
CA GLY A 57 0.88 -4.15 -2.91
C GLY A 57 -0.02 -5.27 -3.44
N THR A 58 -0.10 -6.37 -2.72
CA THR A 58 -0.74 -7.63 -3.16
C THR A 58 -2.18 -7.77 -2.65
N LEU A 59 -2.46 -7.37 -1.40
CA LEU A 59 -3.75 -7.61 -0.78
C LEU A 59 -4.59 -6.35 -0.67
N LEU A 60 -5.86 -6.49 -1.00
CA LEU A 60 -6.91 -5.51 -0.80
C LEU A 60 -7.85 -5.98 0.30
N HIS A 61 -8.51 -5.04 0.96
CA HIS A 61 -9.50 -5.30 1.99
C HIS A 61 -10.88 -4.85 1.53
N SER A 62 -11.93 -5.56 1.93
CA SER A 62 -13.31 -5.24 1.53
C SER A 62 -13.81 -3.85 1.97
N SER A 63 -13.10 -3.16 2.86
CA SER A 63 -13.35 -1.75 3.20
C SER A 63 -12.58 -0.75 2.34
N ASN A 64 -11.79 -1.20 1.35
CA ASN A 64 -11.10 -0.34 0.40
C ASN A 64 -12.09 0.17 -0.65
N ARG A 65 -12.96 1.10 -0.23
CA ARG A 65 -14.19 1.45 -0.93
C ARG A 65 -13.93 1.96 -2.35
N ARG A 66 -12.96 2.87 -2.55
CA ARG A 66 -12.68 3.44 -3.88
C ARG A 66 -12.19 2.39 -4.87
N ILE A 67 -11.29 1.51 -4.42
CA ILE A 67 -10.78 0.42 -5.26
C ILE A 67 -11.88 -0.64 -5.52
N VAL A 68 -12.63 -1.03 -4.50
CA VAL A 68 -13.71 -2.04 -4.61
C VAL A 68 -14.81 -1.58 -5.56
N GLU A 69 -15.29 -0.33 -5.41
CA GLU A 69 -16.31 0.25 -6.28
C GLU A 69 -15.85 0.27 -7.73
N LEU A 70 -14.63 0.73 -7.99
CA LEU A 70 -14.09 0.76 -9.34
C LEU A 70 -13.85 -0.63 -9.92
N ALA A 71 -13.31 -1.57 -9.13
CA ALA A 71 -13.12 -2.94 -9.58
C ALA A 71 -14.44 -3.61 -9.98
N ALA A 72 -15.52 -3.37 -9.22
CA ALA A 72 -16.86 -3.83 -9.54
C ALA A 72 -17.42 -3.17 -10.81
N GLU A 73 -17.24 -1.85 -10.98
CA GLU A 73 -17.63 -1.11 -12.19
C GLU A 73 -16.93 -1.63 -13.46
N LEU A 74 -15.66 -2.04 -13.30
CA LEU A 74 -14.85 -2.60 -14.39
C LEU A 74 -15.12 -4.10 -14.64
N GLY A 75 -15.93 -4.74 -13.79
CA GLY A 75 -16.20 -6.18 -13.88
C GLY A 75 -14.95 -7.04 -13.61
N LEU A 76 -14.02 -6.55 -12.78
CA LEU A 76 -12.81 -7.29 -12.44
C LEU A 76 -13.13 -8.41 -11.44
N GLU A 77 -12.57 -9.58 -11.67
CA GLU A 77 -12.75 -10.73 -10.80
C GLU A 77 -11.81 -10.68 -9.60
N TYR A 78 -12.31 -11.11 -8.45
CA TYR A 78 -11.56 -11.16 -7.20
C TYR A 78 -11.00 -12.55 -6.97
N SER A 79 -9.71 -12.62 -6.69
CA SER A 79 -9.06 -13.84 -6.22
C SER A 79 -9.08 -13.89 -4.69
N PRO A 80 -9.45 -15.03 -4.08
CA PRO A 80 -9.33 -15.21 -2.64
C PRO A 80 -7.87 -15.07 -2.20
N PRO A 81 -7.61 -14.69 -0.94
CA PRO A 81 -6.25 -14.48 -0.43
C PRO A 81 -5.34 -15.70 -0.64
N GLY A 82 -5.91 -16.90 -0.64
CA GLY A 82 -5.18 -18.15 -0.87
C GLY A 82 -4.56 -18.27 -2.26
N VAL A 83 -5.13 -17.62 -3.28
CA VAL A 83 -4.56 -17.59 -4.64
C VAL A 83 -3.43 -16.57 -4.70
N ALA A 84 -3.63 -15.38 -4.12
CA ALA A 84 -2.59 -14.34 -4.06
C ALA A 84 -1.42 -14.70 -3.12
N LEU A 85 -1.67 -15.55 -2.12
CA LEU A 85 -0.68 -16.02 -1.15
C LEU A 85 -0.19 -17.45 -1.45
N GLY A 86 -0.60 -18.02 -2.58
CA GLY A 86 -0.45 -19.44 -2.90
C GLY A 86 -1.42 -20.31 -2.09
N ASP A 87 -1.54 -21.58 -2.47
CA ASP A 87 -2.36 -22.55 -1.74
C ASP A 87 -1.74 -22.73 -0.34
N MET A 88 -2.06 -21.77 0.53
CA MET A 88 -1.51 -21.75 1.87
C MET A 88 -2.06 -22.93 2.63
N ASP A 89 -1.16 -23.80 3.05
CA ASP A 89 -1.43 -24.59 4.24
C ASP A 89 -2.02 -23.61 5.25
N ALA A 90 -3.31 -23.80 5.56
CA ALA A 90 -4.14 -22.80 6.24
C ALA A 90 -3.65 -22.62 7.70
N SER A 91 -2.44 -22.06 7.84
CA SER A 91 -1.78 -21.82 9.12
C SER A 91 -1.24 -20.40 9.22
N VAL A 92 -1.49 -19.75 10.35
CA VAL A 92 -0.80 -18.53 10.76
C VAL A 92 0.39 -18.92 11.63
N THR A 93 1.56 -18.44 11.25
CA THR A 93 2.79 -18.73 11.98
C THR A 93 3.58 -17.47 12.28
N VAL A 94 4.19 -17.41 13.46
CA VAL A 94 5.13 -16.36 13.85
C VAL A 94 6.44 -17.01 14.28
N TRP A 95 7.53 -16.64 13.65
CA TRP A 95 8.88 -17.18 13.87
C TRP A 95 9.80 -16.10 14.44
N ASP A 96 10.61 -16.44 15.45
CA ASP A 96 11.48 -15.47 16.13
C ASP A 96 12.93 -15.48 15.62
N GLY A 97 13.21 -16.24 14.57
CA GLY A 97 14.56 -16.45 14.05
C GLY A 97 15.19 -17.76 14.50
N GLN A 98 14.61 -18.46 15.48
CA GLN A 98 15.08 -19.74 16.01
C GLN A 98 13.97 -20.79 16.09
N ARG A 99 12.74 -20.36 16.44
CA ARG A 99 11.59 -21.26 16.63
C ARG A 99 10.28 -20.56 16.30
N PHE A 100 9.25 -21.33 16.05
CA PHE A 100 7.90 -20.82 15.98
C PHE A 100 7.39 -20.44 17.37
N VAL A 101 7.21 -19.15 17.63
CA VAL A 101 6.57 -18.64 18.85
C VAL A 101 5.07 -18.81 18.82
N PHE A 102 4.49 -18.82 17.61
CA PHE A 102 3.09 -19.16 17.37
C PHE A 102 2.95 -19.98 16.09
N ARG A 103 2.13 -21.03 16.13
CA ARG A 103 1.72 -21.81 14.97
C ARG A 103 0.32 -22.35 15.21
N ALA A 104 -0.61 -22.00 14.34
CA ALA A 104 -1.98 -22.51 14.42
C ALA A 104 -2.58 -22.63 13.03
N SER A 105 -3.37 -23.70 12.82
CA SER A 105 -4.20 -23.83 11.62
C SER A 105 -5.24 -22.69 11.58
N THR A 106 -5.47 -22.08 10.42
CA THR A 106 -6.49 -21.01 10.24
C THR A 106 -7.91 -21.55 10.23
N LYS A 107 -8.11 -22.87 10.33
CA LYS A 107 -9.43 -23.50 10.21
C LYS A 107 -10.14 -23.64 11.57
N GLY A 108 -11.32 -23.04 11.66
CA GLY A 108 -12.32 -23.33 12.67
C GLY A 108 -12.00 -22.93 14.11
N MET A 109 -12.63 -23.61 15.06
CA MET A 109 -12.53 -23.33 16.49
C MET A 109 -11.14 -23.57 17.08
N ALA A 110 -10.34 -24.45 16.47
CA ALA A 110 -8.98 -24.75 16.91
C ALA A 110 -8.06 -23.52 16.76
N PHE A 111 -8.22 -22.74 15.69
CA PHE A 111 -7.49 -21.48 15.49
C PHE A 111 -7.82 -20.46 16.57
N LEU A 112 -9.12 -20.22 16.80
CA LEU A 112 -9.58 -19.30 17.84
C LEU A 112 -9.08 -19.73 19.24
N PHE A 113 -9.15 -21.01 19.54
CA PHE A 113 -8.64 -21.54 20.82
C PHE A 113 -7.13 -21.29 20.97
N SER A 114 -6.35 -21.52 19.92
CA SER A 114 -4.90 -21.28 19.91
C SER A 114 -4.55 -19.81 20.14
N LEU A 115 -5.28 -18.89 19.47
CA LEU A 115 -5.12 -17.45 19.66
C LEU A 115 -5.47 -17.03 21.09
N VAL A 116 -6.64 -17.49 21.60
CA VAL A 116 -7.09 -17.16 22.96
C VAL A 116 -6.14 -17.71 24.01
N ARG A 117 -5.65 -18.94 23.84
CA ARG A 117 -4.68 -19.56 24.76
C ARG A 117 -3.39 -18.78 24.86
N ARG A 118 -2.87 -18.24 23.71
CA ARG A 118 -1.59 -17.52 23.70
C ARG A 118 -1.72 -16.07 24.10
N TYR A 119 -2.72 -15.38 23.56
CA TYR A 119 -2.83 -13.91 23.65
C TYR A 119 -3.89 -13.45 24.65
N GLY A 120 -4.79 -14.33 25.04
CA GLY A 120 -5.91 -14.01 25.94
C GLY A 120 -7.09 -13.37 25.23
N LEU A 121 -8.30 -13.81 25.57
CA LEU A 121 -9.54 -13.34 24.94
C LEU A 121 -9.74 -11.82 25.06
N PHE A 122 -9.44 -11.24 26.23
CA PHE A 122 -9.61 -9.81 26.45
C PHE A 122 -8.63 -8.96 25.64
N ASN A 123 -7.40 -9.40 25.46
CA ASN A 123 -6.42 -8.72 24.60
C ASN A 123 -6.88 -8.72 23.14
N LEU A 124 -7.34 -9.85 22.62
CA LEU A 124 -7.83 -9.98 21.25
C LEU A 124 -9.09 -9.12 21.02
N ARG A 125 -10.02 -9.10 21.97
CA ARG A 125 -11.21 -8.23 21.92
C ARG A 125 -10.84 -6.75 21.91
N ARG A 126 -9.90 -6.32 22.77
CA ARG A 126 -9.41 -4.94 22.81
C ARG A 126 -8.72 -4.54 21.54
N LEU A 127 -7.85 -5.41 21.01
CA LEU A 127 -7.18 -5.18 19.72
C LEU A 127 -8.19 -5.01 18.58
N ARG A 128 -9.16 -5.93 18.50
CA ARG A 128 -10.22 -5.86 17.50
C ARG A 128 -11.08 -4.60 17.63
N ALA A 129 -11.45 -4.23 18.86
CA ALA A 129 -12.23 -3.02 19.11
C ALA A 129 -11.44 -1.77 18.72
N ALA A 130 -10.15 -1.69 19.09
CA ALA A 130 -9.29 -0.58 18.76
C ALA A 130 -9.08 -0.43 17.24
N ALA A 131 -8.81 -1.54 16.54
CA ALA A 131 -8.68 -1.53 15.08
C ALA A 131 -10.00 -1.12 14.41
N GLY A 132 -11.13 -1.70 14.83
CA GLY A 132 -12.45 -1.37 14.28
C GLY A 132 -12.83 0.10 14.50
N GLU A 133 -12.55 0.67 15.68
CA GLU A 133 -12.80 2.08 16.01
C GLU A 133 -11.95 3.01 15.10
N THR A 134 -10.66 2.73 14.96
CA THR A 134 -9.77 3.55 14.12
C THR A 134 -10.19 3.46 12.64
N ILE A 135 -10.53 2.28 12.15
CA ILE A 135 -10.97 2.10 10.75
C ILE A 135 -12.35 2.72 10.50
N ALA A 136 -13.25 2.69 11.47
CA ALA A 136 -14.55 3.39 11.34
C ALA A 136 -14.36 4.90 11.20
N LYS A 137 -13.45 5.50 11.97
CA LYS A 137 -13.07 6.91 11.81
C LYS A 137 -12.47 7.16 10.41
N TRP A 138 -11.50 6.36 9.99
CA TRP A 138 -10.89 6.46 8.66
C TRP A 138 -11.95 6.37 7.55
N ASN A 139 -12.83 5.38 7.61
CA ASN A 139 -13.84 5.15 6.57
C ASN A 139 -14.86 6.30 6.44
N SER A 140 -14.99 7.17 7.44
CA SER A 140 -15.86 8.35 7.32
C SER A 140 -15.36 9.36 6.27
N ILE A 141 -14.12 9.21 5.77
CA ILE A 141 -13.59 10.03 4.69
C ILE A 141 -14.41 9.89 3.41
N TYR A 142 -14.88 8.69 3.12
CA TYR A 142 -15.66 8.44 1.90
C TYR A 142 -16.97 9.25 1.90
N ASP A 143 -17.70 9.24 3.00
CA ASP A 143 -18.95 9.99 3.13
C ASP A 143 -18.71 11.50 3.08
N LYS A 144 -17.58 11.98 3.61
CA LYS A 144 -17.19 13.39 3.52
C LYS A 144 -16.84 13.80 2.10
N GLN A 145 -16.03 12.99 1.39
CA GLN A 145 -15.70 13.21 -0.02
C GLN A 145 -16.96 13.18 -0.90
N ASP A 146 -17.86 12.22 -0.66
CA ASP A 146 -19.12 12.09 -1.42
C ASP A 146 -20.08 13.26 -1.11
N ALA A 147 -20.00 13.84 0.08
CA ALA A 147 -20.71 15.08 0.43
C ALA A 147 -20.05 16.36 -0.09
N GLY A 148 -18.94 16.26 -0.85
CA GLY A 148 -18.25 17.39 -1.44
C GLY A 148 -17.35 18.17 -0.47
N VAL A 149 -16.93 17.55 0.65
CA VAL A 149 -15.93 18.15 1.55
C VAL A 149 -14.58 18.13 0.87
N VAL A 150 -13.97 19.31 0.74
CA VAL A 150 -12.65 19.49 0.14
C VAL A 150 -11.61 19.65 1.24
N PHE A 151 -10.54 18.88 1.18
CA PHE A 151 -9.41 18.94 2.10
C PHE A 151 -8.24 19.70 1.45
N GLU A 152 -7.68 20.69 2.15
CA GLU A 152 -6.51 21.46 1.68
C GLU A 152 -5.18 20.85 2.14
N SER A 153 -5.23 20.11 3.23
CA SER A 153 -4.05 19.50 3.87
C SER A 153 -4.35 18.14 4.49
N VAL A 154 -3.30 17.40 4.78
CA VAL A 154 -3.40 16.17 5.61
C VAL A 154 -3.89 16.51 7.03
N GLY A 155 -3.61 17.73 7.52
CA GLY A 155 -4.12 18.22 8.80
C GLY A 155 -5.65 18.27 8.82
N ASP A 156 -6.27 18.78 7.75
CA ASP A 156 -7.73 18.83 7.63
C ASP A 156 -8.33 17.42 7.62
N VAL A 157 -7.68 16.46 6.94
CA VAL A 157 -8.10 15.06 6.94
C VAL A 157 -8.05 14.49 8.36
N VAL A 158 -6.94 14.66 9.07
CA VAL A 158 -6.75 14.15 10.45
C VAL A 158 -7.77 14.76 11.40
N GLU A 159 -8.05 16.06 11.30
CA GLU A 159 -9.04 16.76 12.12
C GLU A 159 -10.47 16.29 11.81
N ALA A 160 -10.84 16.28 10.53
CA ALA A 160 -12.17 15.90 10.09
C ALA A 160 -12.53 14.44 10.43
N LEU A 161 -11.54 13.56 10.49
CA LEU A 161 -11.71 12.14 10.85
C LEU A 161 -11.47 11.85 12.33
N GLU A 162 -11.16 12.86 13.14
CA GLU A 162 -10.86 12.72 14.58
C GLU A 162 -9.71 11.74 14.87
N LEU A 163 -8.67 11.73 14.00
CA LEU A 163 -7.52 10.82 14.06
C LEU A 163 -6.29 11.43 14.76
N GLY A 164 -6.47 12.55 15.46
CA GLY A 164 -5.36 13.28 16.07
C GLY A 164 -4.61 12.52 17.17
N VAL A 165 -5.25 11.58 17.87
CA VAL A 165 -4.59 10.71 18.85
C VAL A 165 -3.78 9.63 18.11
N GLU A 166 -4.40 8.99 17.13
CA GLU A 166 -3.83 7.87 16.40
C GLU A 166 -2.59 8.26 15.57
N THR A 167 -2.48 9.52 15.16
CA THR A 167 -1.28 10.04 14.46
C THR A 167 -0.15 10.43 15.41
N LYS A 168 -0.46 10.77 16.68
CA LYS A 168 0.50 11.36 17.65
C LYS A 168 1.16 10.38 18.60
N VAL A 169 0.73 9.12 18.62
CA VAL A 169 1.31 8.08 19.47
C VAL A 169 1.70 6.86 18.65
N SER A 170 2.70 6.11 19.13
CA SER A 170 3.07 4.84 18.49
C SER A 170 1.98 3.78 18.68
N LEU A 171 1.97 2.75 17.80
CA LEU A 171 1.07 1.59 18.01
C LEU A 171 1.31 0.96 19.37
N ARG A 172 2.55 0.90 19.86
CA ARG A 172 2.92 0.36 21.17
C ARG A 172 2.30 1.16 22.31
N GLU A 173 2.42 2.49 22.28
CA GLU A 173 1.81 3.37 23.29
C GLU A 173 0.29 3.33 23.25
N PHE A 174 -0.28 3.36 22.06
CA PHE A 174 -1.73 3.23 21.86
C PHE A 174 -2.26 1.90 22.41
N ALA A 175 -1.61 0.78 22.09
CA ALA A 175 -1.97 -0.54 22.61
C ALA A 175 -1.89 -0.59 24.14
N ARG A 176 -0.85 0.01 24.73
CA ARG A 176 -0.71 0.11 26.18
C ARG A 176 -1.85 0.91 26.83
N SER A 177 -2.24 2.05 26.23
CA SER A 177 -3.39 2.87 26.68
C SER A 177 -4.71 2.08 26.64
N ARG A 178 -4.85 1.17 25.68
CA ARG A 178 -6.01 0.28 25.53
C ARG A 178 -5.89 -1.02 26.35
N LYS A 179 -4.85 -1.14 27.20
CA LYS A 179 -4.56 -2.33 28.03
C LYS A 179 -4.41 -3.61 27.20
N ILE A 180 -3.82 -3.50 26.02
CA ILE A 180 -3.40 -4.63 25.16
C ILE A 180 -1.98 -5.01 25.59
N SER A 181 -1.72 -6.31 25.75
CA SER A 181 -0.42 -6.77 26.24
C SER A 181 0.70 -6.56 25.21
N GLU A 182 1.92 -6.32 25.69
CA GLU A 182 3.12 -6.20 24.86
C GLU A 182 3.32 -7.44 23.96
N ARG A 183 3.01 -8.63 24.47
CA ARG A 183 3.10 -9.86 23.65
C ARG A 183 2.26 -9.80 22.37
N VAL A 184 1.06 -9.20 22.42
CA VAL A 184 0.22 -9.03 21.23
C VAL A 184 0.88 -8.06 20.27
N VAL A 185 1.49 -6.98 20.78
CA VAL A 185 2.20 -5.99 19.97
C VAL A 185 3.46 -6.59 19.34
N ASP A 186 4.26 -7.33 20.13
CA ASP A 186 5.54 -7.86 19.68
C ASP A 186 5.43 -9.06 18.73
N GLU A 187 4.34 -9.82 18.80
CA GLU A 187 4.15 -11.01 17.97
C GLU A 187 3.15 -10.75 16.84
N ILE A 188 1.93 -10.30 17.13
CA ILE A 188 0.90 -10.02 16.11
C ILE A 188 1.21 -8.69 15.42
N GLY A 189 1.34 -7.62 16.18
CA GLY A 189 1.62 -6.28 15.65
C GLY A 189 2.90 -6.25 14.83
N ALA A 190 4.01 -6.70 15.42
CA ALA A 190 5.29 -6.72 14.72
C ALA A 190 5.28 -7.62 13.47
N GLY A 191 4.70 -8.82 13.55
CA GLY A 191 4.62 -9.71 12.40
C GLY A 191 3.89 -9.11 11.22
N ILE A 192 2.74 -8.48 11.48
CA ILE A 192 1.93 -7.82 10.46
C ILE A 192 2.64 -6.59 9.88
N LEU A 193 3.16 -5.71 10.73
CA LEU A 193 3.80 -4.47 10.27
C LEU A 193 5.11 -4.72 9.54
N ARG A 194 5.85 -5.75 9.92
CA ARG A 194 7.05 -6.20 9.20
C ARG A 194 6.70 -6.72 7.79
N ASN A 195 5.55 -7.37 7.64
CA ASN A 195 5.07 -7.79 6.33
C ASN A 195 4.54 -6.63 5.49
N MET A 196 3.77 -5.69 6.08
CA MET A 196 3.13 -4.61 5.35
C MET A 196 4.06 -3.42 5.07
N TYR A 197 4.78 -2.95 6.10
CA TYR A 197 5.58 -1.73 6.02
C TYR A 197 7.08 -1.95 6.23
N ASN A 198 7.51 -3.19 6.40
CA ASN A 198 8.90 -3.51 6.75
C ASN A 198 9.39 -2.81 8.04
N GLN A 199 8.45 -2.34 8.88
CA GLN A 199 8.67 -1.53 10.07
C GLN A 199 8.18 -2.23 11.34
N THR A 200 8.41 -1.62 12.51
CA THR A 200 8.09 -2.15 13.83
C THR A 200 6.83 -1.48 14.40
N PRO A 201 6.26 -1.98 15.53
CA PRO A 201 5.14 -1.32 16.22
C PRO A 201 5.43 0.06 16.83
N ASP A 202 6.60 0.61 16.60
CA ASP A 202 6.98 1.95 17.05
C ASP A 202 6.58 3.06 16.05
N ILE A 203 5.97 2.67 14.91
CA ILE A 203 5.33 3.59 13.95
C ILE A 203 4.03 4.18 14.52
N SER A 204 3.47 5.21 13.85
CA SER A 204 2.21 5.83 14.26
C SER A 204 1.09 4.80 14.45
N SER A 205 0.23 5.01 15.43
CA SER A 205 -0.84 4.04 15.70
C SER A 205 -1.89 4.01 14.59
N LEU A 206 -2.08 5.08 13.82
CA LEU A 206 -2.94 5.08 12.65
C LEU A 206 -2.45 4.07 11.61
N ALA A 207 -1.18 4.21 11.17
CA ALA A 207 -0.58 3.26 10.21
C ALA A 207 -0.57 1.84 10.77
N GLY A 208 -0.28 1.69 12.08
CA GLY A 208 -0.32 0.41 12.77
C GLY A 208 -1.70 -0.26 12.77
N MET A 209 -2.76 0.49 13.02
CA MET A 209 -4.13 -0.01 13.04
C MET A 209 -4.66 -0.31 11.62
N VAL A 210 -4.28 0.49 10.62
CA VAL A 210 -4.56 0.17 9.21
C VAL A 210 -3.90 -1.15 8.81
N GLY A 211 -2.65 -1.36 9.22
CA GLY A 211 -1.95 -2.64 9.01
C GLY A 211 -2.67 -3.82 9.66
N LEU A 212 -3.08 -3.68 10.91
CA LEU A 212 -3.83 -4.72 11.64
C LEU A 212 -5.20 -4.99 11.02
N ALA A 213 -5.88 -3.96 10.51
CA ALA A 213 -7.13 -4.10 9.78
C ALA A 213 -6.93 -4.91 8.49
N GLY A 214 -5.88 -4.61 7.72
CA GLY A 214 -5.46 -5.37 6.55
C GLY A 214 -5.11 -6.83 6.84
N ALA A 215 -4.92 -7.21 8.10
CA ALA A 215 -4.79 -8.60 8.55
C ALA A 215 -6.08 -9.18 9.17
N GLY A 216 -7.23 -8.50 9.00
CA GLY A 216 -8.55 -8.96 9.41
C GLY A 216 -8.96 -8.58 10.85
N PHE A 217 -8.16 -7.81 11.60
CA PHE A 217 -8.52 -7.42 12.98
C PHE A 217 -9.66 -6.39 13.05
N ALA A 218 -9.96 -5.68 11.98
CA ALA A 218 -11.15 -4.80 11.92
C ALA A 218 -12.41 -5.51 11.36
N GLY A 219 -12.32 -6.79 11.04
CA GLY A 219 -13.35 -7.53 10.29
C GLY A 219 -13.15 -7.39 8.79
N GLY A 220 -14.16 -7.75 7.99
CA GLY A 220 -14.05 -7.74 6.53
C GLY A 220 -13.32 -8.95 5.96
N SER A 221 -13.06 -8.92 4.66
CA SER A 221 -12.36 -9.97 3.91
C SER A 221 -11.18 -9.40 3.13
N LEU A 222 -10.17 -10.22 2.91
CA LEU A 222 -9.03 -9.93 2.05
C LEU A 222 -9.23 -10.56 0.68
N PHE A 223 -8.71 -9.92 -0.34
CA PHE A 223 -8.72 -10.41 -1.72
C PHE A 223 -7.60 -9.74 -2.51
N SER A 224 -7.39 -10.18 -3.72
CA SER A 224 -6.61 -9.50 -4.77
C SER A 224 -7.41 -9.48 -6.07
N ILE A 225 -6.99 -8.72 -7.05
CA ILE A 225 -7.56 -8.76 -8.38
C ILE A 225 -6.89 -9.89 -9.17
N GLU A 226 -7.66 -10.74 -9.83
CA GLU A 226 -7.14 -11.93 -10.54
C GLU A 226 -6.07 -11.58 -11.58
N ARG A 227 -6.22 -10.45 -12.25
CA ARG A 227 -5.25 -9.93 -13.25
C ARG A 227 -4.17 -9.03 -12.67
N GLY A 228 -4.02 -8.99 -11.35
CA GLY A 228 -3.16 -8.08 -10.62
C GLY A 228 -3.83 -6.74 -10.30
N ASN A 229 -3.45 -6.15 -9.16
CA ASN A 229 -4.10 -4.93 -8.64
C ASN A 229 -3.90 -3.72 -9.56
N ALA A 230 -2.85 -3.70 -10.39
CA ALA A 230 -2.62 -2.64 -11.39
C ALA A 230 -3.76 -2.53 -12.43
N ALA A 231 -4.55 -3.59 -12.65
CA ALA A 231 -5.67 -3.57 -13.56
C ALA A 231 -6.76 -2.55 -13.16
N VAL A 232 -6.95 -2.31 -11.85
CA VAL A 232 -7.88 -1.28 -11.35
C VAL A 232 -7.41 0.11 -11.78
N PHE A 233 -6.12 0.38 -11.69
CA PHE A 233 -5.54 1.69 -12.00
C PHE A 233 -5.53 1.95 -13.51
N ALA A 234 -5.24 0.93 -14.31
CA ALA A 234 -5.36 1.01 -15.76
C ALA A 234 -6.82 1.32 -16.17
N GLY A 235 -7.79 0.62 -15.57
CA GLY A 235 -9.21 0.88 -15.79
C GLY A 235 -9.66 2.27 -15.31
N ALA A 236 -9.08 2.82 -14.24
CA ALA A 236 -9.35 4.19 -13.81
C ALA A 236 -8.93 5.22 -14.87
N LEU A 237 -7.75 5.03 -15.47
CA LEU A 237 -7.22 5.89 -16.53
C LEU A 237 -8.03 5.78 -17.82
N GLU A 238 -8.47 4.57 -18.17
CA GLU A 238 -9.37 4.34 -19.30
C GLU A 238 -10.72 5.06 -19.09
N ARG A 239 -11.33 4.93 -17.91
CA ARG A 239 -12.57 5.63 -17.55
C ARG A 239 -12.41 7.16 -17.49
N ALA A 240 -11.21 7.62 -17.24
CA ALA A 240 -10.87 9.04 -17.31
C ALA A 240 -10.70 9.55 -18.74
N ASP A 241 -10.67 8.68 -19.73
CA ASP A 241 -10.26 9.03 -21.12
C ASP A 241 -8.96 9.88 -21.09
N ALA A 242 -7.98 9.39 -20.31
CA ALA A 242 -6.71 10.09 -20.11
C ALA A 242 -5.69 9.65 -21.17
N GLU A 243 -4.95 10.64 -21.72
CA GLU A 243 -3.77 10.35 -22.52
C GLU A 243 -2.65 9.87 -21.59
N VAL A 244 -2.29 8.58 -21.67
CA VAL A 244 -1.24 8.00 -20.82
C VAL A 244 0.05 7.85 -21.62
N ARG A 245 1.10 8.52 -21.17
CA ARG A 245 2.44 8.52 -21.79
C ARG A 245 3.39 7.70 -20.93
N LEU A 246 3.54 6.44 -21.30
CA LEU A 246 4.46 5.50 -20.66
C LEU A 246 5.91 5.71 -21.13
N GLY A 247 6.87 5.51 -20.23
CA GLY A 247 8.29 5.71 -20.50
C GLY A 247 8.67 7.20 -20.65
N GLU A 248 7.81 8.11 -20.24
CA GLU A 248 8.06 9.56 -20.34
C GLU A 248 8.30 10.16 -18.94
N THR A 249 9.57 10.49 -18.68
CA THR A 249 10.01 11.03 -17.41
C THR A 249 9.89 12.54 -17.41
N VAL A 250 9.09 13.08 -16.48
CA VAL A 250 9.03 14.52 -16.20
C VAL A 250 10.19 14.89 -15.29
N VAL A 251 10.93 15.95 -15.65
CA VAL A 251 12.09 16.45 -14.90
C VAL A 251 11.85 17.84 -14.29
N GLY A 252 10.82 18.56 -14.70
CA GLY A 252 10.56 19.90 -14.15
C GLY A 252 9.16 20.41 -14.41
N VAL A 253 8.69 21.30 -13.53
CA VAL A 253 7.48 22.11 -13.66
C VAL A 253 7.84 23.54 -13.31
N SER A 254 7.60 24.48 -14.21
CA SER A 254 7.91 25.89 -14.01
C SER A 254 6.82 26.64 -13.20
N ASN A 255 7.11 27.88 -12.78
CA ASN A 255 6.10 28.76 -12.16
C ASN A 255 4.92 29.11 -13.06
N THR A 256 5.07 28.94 -14.39
CA THR A 256 4.03 29.14 -15.38
C THR A 256 3.32 27.85 -15.79
N LEU A 257 3.50 26.77 -15.01
CA LEU A 257 2.91 25.44 -15.22
C LEU A 257 3.33 24.82 -16.57
N GLU A 258 4.52 25.14 -17.04
CA GLU A 258 5.17 24.49 -18.17
C GLU A 258 5.93 23.27 -17.65
N LEU A 259 5.52 22.07 -18.09
CA LEU A 259 6.11 20.80 -17.74
C LEU A 259 7.21 20.45 -18.73
N THR A 260 8.36 20.00 -18.25
CA THR A 260 9.51 19.60 -19.05
C THR A 260 9.80 18.12 -18.85
N THR A 261 9.96 17.37 -19.94
CA THR A 261 10.35 15.96 -19.90
C THR A 261 11.87 15.78 -20.05
N GLU A 262 12.37 14.59 -19.78
CA GLU A 262 13.80 14.24 -19.91
C GLU A 262 14.33 14.42 -21.35
N THR A 263 13.45 14.29 -22.35
CA THR A 263 13.79 14.55 -23.76
C THR A 263 13.92 16.03 -24.10
N GLY A 264 13.57 16.93 -23.18
CA GLY A 264 13.56 18.37 -23.37
C GLY A 264 12.28 18.91 -24.00
N ALA A 265 11.26 18.08 -24.22
CA ALA A 265 9.94 18.56 -24.65
C ALA A 265 9.28 19.33 -23.53
N THR A 266 8.57 20.43 -23.88
CA THR A 266 7.85 21.30 -22.94
C THR A 266 6.41 21.46 -23.35
N GLU A 267 5.50 21.39 -22.36
CA GLU A 267 4.06 21.59 -22.57
C GLU A 267 3.45 22.37 -21.41
N ALA A 268 2.51 23.26 -21.71
CA ALA A 268 1.81 24.07 -20.74
C ALA A 268 0.48 23.42 -20.31
N PHE A 269 0.16 23.54 -19.03
CA PHE A 269 -1.05 23.01 -18.41
C PHE A 269 -1.72 24.07 -17.52
N ASP A 270 -3.00 23.92 -17.24
CA ASP A 270 -3.72 24.76 -16.28
C ASP A 270 -3.42 24.36 -14.84
N ALA A 271 -3.22 23.05 -14.59
CA ALA A 271 -2.76 22.53 -13.31
C ALA A 271 -1.91 21.26 -13.49
N VAL A 272 -1.01 21.02 -12.53
CA VAL A 272 -0.13 19.85 -12.47
C VAL A 272 -0.32 19.16 -11.13
N VAL A 273 -0.58 17.85 -11.16
CA VAL A 273 -0.66 16.99 -9.97
C VAL A 273 0.53 16.03 -9.93
N LEU A 274 1.40 16.19 -8.94
CA LEU A 274 2.45 15.23 -8.67
C LEU A 274 1.88 14.06 -7.85
N ALA A 275 1.67 12.93 -8.49
CA ALA A 275 1.18 11.69 -7.88
C ALA A 275 2.31 10.65 -7.70
N ALA A 276 3.50 11.15 -7.44
CA ALA A 276 4.70 10.40 -7.10
C ALA A 276 5.36 11.06 -5.88
N PRO A 277 6.06 10.31 -5.01
CA PRO A 277 6.74 10.90 -3.85
C PRO A 277 7.67 12.04 -4.27
N VAL A 278 7.46 13.22 -3.68
CA VAL A 278 8.20 14.45 -4.04
C VAL A 278 9.71 14.23 -3.99
N GLU A 279 10.20 13.57 -2.94
CA GLU A 279 11.62 13.29 -2.71
C GLU A 279 12.20 12.26 -3.69
N LEU A 280 11.37 11.44 -4.32
CA LEU A 280 11.79 10.34 -5.19
C LEU A 280 11.48 10.59 -6.66
N ALA A 281 10.64 11.57 -6.95
CA ALA A 281 10.18 11.85 -8.31
C ALA A 281 11.30 12.42 -9.19
N GLY A 282 12.26 13.16 -8.61
CA GLY A 282 13.32 13.82 -9.36
C GLY A 282 12.82 15.02 -10.19
N VAL A 283 11.64 15.53 -9.90
CA VAL A 283 11.01 16.66 -10.61
C VAL A 283 11.40 17.96 -9.93
N ALA A 284 12.00 18.89 -10.67
CA ALA A 284 12.20 20.25 -10.21
C ALA A 284 10.84 20.98 -10.15
N LEU A 285 10.45 21.43 -8.97
CA LEU A 285 9.16 22.09 -8.71
C LEU A 285 9.37 23.54 -8.31
N PRO A 286 8.36 24.43 -8.52
CA PRO A 286 8.40 25.82 -8.03
C PRO A 286 8.61 25.93 -6.53
N ALA A 287 8.09 24.97 -5.76
CA ALA A 287 8.36 24.79 -4.34
C ALA A 287 8.57 23.29 -4.08
N THR A 288 9.62 22.94 -3.37
CA THR A 288 9.93 21.54 -3.05
C THR A 288 9.90 21.36 -1.54
N PRO A 289 8.75 21.08 -0.94
CA PRO A 289 8.67 20.77 0.47
C PRO A 289 9.26 19.38 0.74
N THR A 290 9.79 19.17 1.92
CA THR A 290 10.01 17.83 2.47
C THR A 290 8.63 17.29 2.87
N THR A 291 8.21 16.17 2.32
CA THR A 291 6.89 15.58 2.59
C THR A 291 6.93 14.40 3.55
N THR A 292 8.13 13.96 3.93
CA THR A 292 8.36 12.90 4.93
C THR A 292 9.43 13.34 5.94
N ASP A 293 9.18 13.11 7.23
CA ASP A 293 10.09 13.53 8.30
C ASP A 293 11.35 12.63 8.38
N GLU A 294 11.25 11.35 8.03
CA GLU A 294 12.30 10.33 8.18
C GLU A 294 12.71 9.65 6.87
N GLY A 295 12.20 10.12 5.72
CA GLY A 295 12.43 9.54 4.41
C GLY A 295 11.69 8.22 4.18
N TYR A 296 12.09 7.47 3.13
CA TYR A 296 11.42 6.26 2.68
C TYR A 296 12.09 4.98 3.17
N GLN A 297 11.28 3.97 3.47
CA GLN A 297 11.71 2.63 3.80
C GLN A 297 12.07 1.86 2.53
N ARG A 298 13.32 1.39 2.43
CA ARG A 298 13.72 0.45 1.39
C ARG A 298 13.21 -0.95 1.71
N VAL A 299 12.66 -1.59 0.72
CA VAL A 299 12.21 -2.99 0.77
C VAL A 299 13.03 -3.79 -0.22
N HIS A 300 13.55 -4.93 0.20
CA HIS A 300 14.13 -5.94 -0.66
C HIS A 300 13.14 -7.08 -0.79
N VAL A 301 12.83 -7.43 -2.05
CA VAL A 301 12.01 -8.60 -2.40
C VAL A 301 12.90 -9.64 -3.04
N THR A 302 12.82 -10.86 -2.54
CA THR A 302 13.49 -12.00 -3.16
C THR A 302 12.44 -13.05 -3.49
N LEU A 303 12.27 -13.34 -4.79
CA LEU A 303 11.49 -14.47 -5.28
C LEU A 303 12.41 -15.66 -5.44
N VAL A 304 11.94 -16.83 -5.03
CA VAL A 304 12.69 -18.09 -5.17
C VAL A 304 11.76 -19.18 -5.69
N ALA A 305 12.09 -19.79 -6.81
CA ALA A 305 11.48 -21.02 -7.27
C ALA A 305 12.30 -22.19 -6.72
N GLY A 306 11.72 -23.05 -5.86
CA GLY A 306 12.46 -24.12 -5.23
C GLY A 306 11.72 -24.83 -4.11
N LEU A 307 12.39 -25.79 -3.47
CA LEU A 307 11.86 -26.58 -2.35
C LEU A 307 12.47 -26.11 -1.03
N VAL A 308 11.63 -25.72 -0.09
CA VAL A 308 12.05 -25.23 1.22
C VAL A 308 12.58 -26.38 2.08
N ASN A 309 13.68 -26.12 2.77
CA ASN A 309 14.23 -27.01 3.80
C ASN A 309 13.53 -26.78 5.14
N GLY A 310 12.56 -27.61 5.50
CA GLY A 310 11.83 -27.50 6.76
C GLY A 310 12.73 -27.53 7.99
N SER A 311 13.89 -28.22 7.91
CA SER A 311 14.84 -28.31 9.03
C SER A 311 15.45 -26.95 9.43
N TYR A 312 15.55 -26.00 8.49
CA TYR A 312 15.96 -24.62 8.79
C TYR A 312 15.02 -23.96 9.80
N PHE A 313 13.73 -24.25 9.68
CA PHE A 313 12.70 -23.75 10.59
C PHE A 313 12.43 -24.67 11.79
N GLY A 314 13.16 -25.79 11.93
CA GLY A 314 12.97 -26.75 13.00
C GLY A 314 11.68 -27.57 12.87
N VAL A 315 11.16 -27.76 11.65
CA VAL A 315 9.93 -28.51 11.36
C VAL A 315 10.15 -29.48 10.19
N PRO A 316 9.38 -30.58 10.08
CA PRO A 316 9.48 -31.49 8.93
C PRO A 316 9.10 -30.80 7.61
N GLU A 317 8.08 -29.94 7.64
CA GLU A 317 7.56 -29.20 6.49
C GLU A 317 7.36 -27.74 6.88
N ALA A 318 7.93 -26.83 6.07
CA ALA A 318 7.83 -25.40 6.32
C ALA A 318 6.40 -24.90 6.03
N PRO A 319 5.85 -24.02 6.88
CA PRO A 319 4.57 -23.38 6.61
C PRO A 319 4.60 -22.53 5.32
N GLY A 320 3.46 -22.47 4.64
CA GLY A 320 3.31 -21.64 3.42
C GLY A 320 3.46 -20.15 3.67
N THR A 321 3.23 -19.67 4.92
CA THR A 321 3.44 -18.27 5.30
C THR A 321 4.05 -18.17 6.69
N ILE A 322 5.09 -17.33 6.81
CA ILE A 322 5.82 -17.10 8.06
C ILE A 322 5.90 -15.59 8.30
N PHE A 323 5.19 -15.10 9.31
CA PHE A 323 5.42 -13.80 9.90
C PHE A 323 6.58 -13.87 10.90
N THR A 324 7.27 -12.74 11.12
CA THR A 324 8.45 -12.78 11.97
C THR A 324 8.44 -11.69 13.05
N THR A 325 9.11 -11.98 14.15
CA THR A 325 9.47 -10.96 15.15
C THR A 325 10.74 -10.21 14.72
N PRO A 326 11.10 -9.10 15.37
CA PRO A 326 12.27 -8.29 15.00
C PRO A 326 13.62 -9.03 14.97
N SER A 327 13.76 -10.13 15.67
CA SER A 327 15.00 -10.92 15.73
C SER A 327 15.28 -11.79 14.49
N ALA A 328 14.28 -11.98 13.61
CA ALA A 328 14.44 -12.82 12.44
C ALA A 328 15.21 -12.10 11.30
N PRO A 329 15.99 -12.83 10.48
CA PRO A 329 16.84 -12.27 9.42
C PRO A 329 16.07 -11.73 8.21
N PHE A 330 14.79 -12.03 8.10
CA PHE A 330 13.87 -11.48 7.09
C PHE A 330 12.59 -10.96 7.76
N LYS A 331 11.81 -10.17 7.05
CA LYS A 331 10.59 -9.56 7.60
C LYS A 331 9.37 -10.48 7.48
N SER A 332 9.20 -11.10 6.31
CA SER A 332 8.17 -12.11 6.07
C SER A 332 8.61 -13.07 4.97
N PHE A 333 7.98 -14.23 4.94
CA PHE A 333 8.19 -15.28 3.95
C PHE A 333 6.84 -15.90 3.61
N GLY A 334 6.58 -16.12 2.33
CA GLY A 334 5.35 -16.77 1.90
C GLY A 334 5.44 -17.41 0.54
N ARG A 335 4.72 -18.52 0.35
CA ARG A 335 4.48 -19.10 -0.97
C ARG A 335 3.49 -18.18 -1.70
N VAL A 336 3.85 -17.71 -2.88
CA VAL A 336 3.07 -16.74 -3.66
C VAL A 336 2.61 -17.28 -5.01
N GLY A 337 3.04 -18.47 -5.38
CA GLY A 337 2.65 -19.10 -6.63
C GLY A 337 3.18 -20.52 -6.73
N PHE A 338 2.88 -21.12 -7.88
CA PHE A 338 3.39 -22.43 -8.30
C PHE A 338 3.67 -22.35 -9.80
N SER A 339 4.89 -22.63 -10.21
CA SER A 339 5.24 -22.71 -11.61
C SER A 339 4.78 -24.03 -12.20
N GLU A 340 3.80 -23.98 -13.08
CA GLU A 340 3.29 -25.16 -13.78
C GLU A 340 4.33 -25.75 -14.74
N SER A 341 5.15 -24.92 -15.36
CA SER A 341 6.20 -25.39 -16.26
C SER A 341 7.32 -26.15 -15.54
N GLU A 342 7.70 -25.65 -14.36
CA GLU A 342 8.82 -26.17 -13.58
C GLU A 342 8.37 -27.16 -12.48
N GLN A 343 7.05 -27.26 -12.22
CA GLN A 343 6.46 -28.06 -11.16
C GLN A 343 7.06 -27.75 -9.78
N LEU A 344 7.31 -26.45 -9.52
CA LEU A 344 7.92 -25.96 -8.29
C LEU A 344 7.13 -24.80 -7.68
N PRO A 345 7.04 -24.72 -6.35
CA PRO A 345 6.46 -23.57 -5.67
C PRO A 345 7.37 -22.33 -5.78
N ILE A 346 6.72 -21.17 -5.87
CA ILE A 346 7.37 -19.86 -5.86
C ILE A 346 7.14 -19.23 -4.49
N TYR A 347 8.24 -18.79 -3.87
CA TYR A 347 8.24 -18.12 -2.58
C TYR A 347 8.70 -16.67 -2.70
N LYS A 348 8.17 -15.81 -1.84
CA LYS A 348 8.53 -14.41 -1.73
C LYS A 348 9.01 -14.08 -0.32
N PHE A 349 10.17 -13.42 -0.23
CA PHE A 349 10.65 -12.79 0.99
C PHE A 349 10.49 -11.28 0.91
N PHE A 350 10.15 -10.68 2.04
CA PHE A 350 10.46 -9.29 2.32
C PHE A 350 11.60 -9.22 3.34
N SER A 351 12.60 -8.37 3.08
CA SER A 351 13.76 -8.21 3.95
C SER A 351 14.26 -6.76 3.98
N GLU A 352 15.06 -6.43 5.00
CA GLU A 352 15.67 -5.10 5.17
C GLU A 352 16.90 -4.92 4.29
N THR A 353 17.62 -6.02 4.08
CA THR A 353 18.79 -6.09 3.22
C THR A 353 18.60 -7.21 2.20
N GLU A 354 19.36 -7.19 1.12
CA GLU A 354 19.32 -8.25 0.13
C GLU A 354 19.73 -9.60 0.72
N LEU A 355 18.95 -10.63 0.43
CA LEU A 355 19.25 -11.99 0.87
C LEU A 355 20.24 -12.63 -0.11
N GLY A 356 21.44 -12.93 0.36
CA GLY A 356 22.49 -13.58 -0.44
C GLY A 356 22.26 -15.06 -0.63
N ASP A 357 22.95 -15.65 -1.63
CA ASP A 357 22.81 -17.07 -1.99
C ASP A 357 23.18 -18.01 -0.83
N GLY A 358 24.17 -17.63 0.00
CA GLY A 358 24.54 -18.39 1.18
C GLY A 358 23.43 -18.51 2.24
N PHE A 359 22.58 -17.48 2.37
CA PHE A 359 21.38 -17.56 3.21
C PHE A 359 20.30 -18.42 2.54
N LEU A 360 20.03 -18.19 1.25
CA LEU A 360 19.01 -18.94 0.54
C LEU A 360 19.30 -20.43 0.49
N SER A 361 20.56 -20.84 0.36
CA SER A 361 20.97 -22.26 0.39
C SER A 361 20.78 -22.96 1.77
N GLN A 362 20.64 -22.19 2.85
CA GLN A 362 20.26 -22.77 4.15
C GLN A 362 18.73 -22.97 4.24
N VAL A 363 17.96 -22.02 3.67
CA VAL A 363 16.50 -22.04 3.73
C VAL A 363 15.89 -23.03 2.74
N PHE A 364 16.54 -23.24 1.59
CA PHE A 364 16.05 -24.13 0.54
C PHE A 364 16.93 -25.36 0.40
N GLY A 365 16.30 -26.51 0.22
CA GLY A 365 16.97 -27.78 -0.14
C GLY A 365 17.33 -27.84 -1.63
N SER A 366 16.54 -27.16 -2.47
CA SER A 366 16.86 -26.97 -3.89
C SER A 366 16.32 -25.62 -4.38
N ILE A 367 17.09 -24.95 -5.23
CA ILE A 367 16.74 -23.66 -5.84
C ILE A 367 16.88 -23.82 -7.36
N LEU A 368 15.84 -23.48 -8.10
CA LEU A 368 15.87 -23.43 -9.56
C LEU A 368 16.30 -22.04 -10.04
N ASP A 369 15.62 -20.99 -9.53
CA ASP A 369 15.85 -19.61 -9.94
C ASP A 369 15.58 -18.65 -8.78
N VAL A 370 16.22 -17.46 -8.85
CA VAL A 370 16.11 -16.40 -7.85
C VAL A 370 15.99 -15.05 -8.55
N HIS A 371 14.97 -14.29 -8.23
CA HIS A 371 14.80 -12.93 -8.72
C HIS A 371 14.80 -11.94 -7.55
N ARG A 372 15.64 -10.89 -7.61
CA ARG A 372 15.83 -9.89 -6.56
C ARG A 372 15.46 -8.52 -7.07
N LEU A 373 14.68 -7.82 -6.25
CA LEU A 373 14.21 -6.46 -6.51
C LEU A 373 14.37 -5.62 -5.24
N SER A 374 14.60 -4.33 -5.40
CA SER A 374 14.51 -3.41 -4.26
C SER A 374 14.03 -2.04 -4.70
N TRP A 375 13.20 -1.43 -3.88
CA TRP A 375 12.72 -0.06 -4.10
C TRP A 375 12.43 0.65 -2.78
N LEU A 376 12.24 1.96 -2.84
CA LEU A 376 11.73 2.78 -1.74
C LEU A 376 10.20 2.69 -1.77
N ALA A 377 9.63 1.94 -0.83
CA ALA A 377 8.25 1.46 -0.92
C ALA A 377 7.22 2.42 -0.31
N TYR A 378 7.50 2.94 0.87
CA TYR A 378 6.63 3.82 1.66
C TYR A 378 7.47 4.64 2.64
N PRO A 379 6.92 5.75 3.19
CA PRO A 379 7.62 6.51 4.21
C PRO A 379 7.91 5.66 5.46
N LYS A 380 8.93 6.02 6.19
CA LYS A 380 9.02 5.63 7.58
C LYS A 380 7.90 6.37 8.32
N MET A 381 6.98 5.58 8.90
CA MET A 381 5.73 6.08 9.48
C MET A 381 6.00 6.73 10.85
N ALA A 382 6.44 8.00 10.82
CA ALA A 382 6.77 8.74 12.03
C ALA A 382 5.57 8.87 12.98
N VAL A 383 5.88 8.95 14.27
CA VAL A 383 4.92 9.37 15.29
C VAL A 383 4.83 10.88 15.27
N ASN A 384 3.60 11.43 15.24
CA ASN A 384 3.34 12.86 15.13
C ASN A 384 4.00 13.51 13.89
N PRO A 385 3.71 12.98 12.67
CA PRO A 385 4.34 13.47 11.45
C PRO A 385 3.92 14.91 11.13
N SER A 386 4.72 15.58 10.31
CA SER A 386 4.34 16.85 9.71
C SER A 386 3.16 16.66 8.76
N LEU A 387 2.12 17.49 8.91
CA LEU A 387 0.86 17.40 8.15
C LEU A 387 0.84 18.50 7.08
N HIS A 388 1.35 18.17 5.89
CA HIS A 388 1.54 19.12 4.81
C HIS A 388 0.27 19.39 4.00
N SER A 389 0.28 20.53 3.25
CA SER A 389 -0.74 20.87 2.28
C SER A 389 -0.65 20.00 1.03
N PHE A 390 -1.80 19.71 0.42
CA PHE A 390 -1.87 19.10 -0.92
C PHE A 390 -1.50 20.11 -2.04
N ASN A 391 -1.54 21.40 -1.78
CA ASN A 391 -1.11 22.45 -2.70
C ASN A 391 0.35 22.82 -2.40
N LEU A 392 1.24 22.63 -3.38
CA LEU A 392 2.66 22.95 -3.29
C LEU A 392 2.98 24.38 -3.75
N ALA A 393 2.28 24.84 -4.78
CA ALA A 393 2.38 26.17 -5.37
C ALA A 393 1.10 26.45 -6.18
N PRO A 394 0.84 27.69 -6.59
CA PRO A 394 -0.32 27.98 -7.42
C PRO A 394 -0.41 27.08 -8.65
N GLY A 395 -1.47 26.26 -8.74
CA GLY A 395 -1.68 25.29 -9.81
C GLY A 395 -0.84 24.00 -9.73
N VAL A 396 -0.01 23.81 -8.69
CA VAL A 396 0.81 22.61 -8.50
C VAL A 396 0.38 21.90 -7.21
N TYR A 397 -0.06 20.66 -7.35
CA TYR A 397 -0.59 19.84 -6.25
C TYR A 397 0.20 18.54 -6.08
N THR A 398 0.10 17.92 -4.91
CA THR A 398 0.65 16.59 -4.66
C THR A 398 -0.29 15.73 -3.85
N THR A 399 -0.32 14.44 -4.14
CA THR A 399 -1.10 13.45 -3.38
C THR A 399 -0.30 12.83 -2.24
N ASN A 400 1.02 12.74 -2.39
CA ASN A 400 1.88 11.91 -1.54
C ASN A 400 2.13 12.44 -0.13
N VAL A 401 1.76 13.68 0.17
CA VAL A 401 1.78 14.21 1.54
C VAL A 401 0.93 13.37 2.50
N GLN A 402 -0.12 12.69 2.00
CA GLN A 402 -0.97 11.80 2.80
C GLN A 402 -0.24 10.54 3.26
N GLU A 403 0.80 10.12 2.56
CA GLU A 403 1.63 8.98 2.96
C GLU A 403 2.29 9.16 4.34
N ALA A 404 2.47 10.40 4.79
CA ALA A 404 3.01 10.68 6.11
C ALA A 404 2.18 10.05 7.24
N ILE A 405 0.87 9.90 7.07
CA ILE A 405 -0.03 9.30 8.06
C ILE A 405 -0.37 7.84 7.78
N CYS A 406 -0.45 7.44 6.52
CA CYS A 406 -0.71 6.06 6.09
C CYS A 406 -0.44 5.90 4.59
N SER A 407 0.17 4.79 4.19
CA SER A 407 0.44 4.45 2.79
C SER A 407 -0.06 3.04 2.47
N THR A 408 -1.15 2.97 1.72
CA THR A 408 -1.72 1.74 1.12
C THR A 408 -2.28 2.09 -0.26
N LEU A 409 -2.60 1.11 -1.09
CA LEU A 409 -3.22 1.36 -2.40
C LEU A 409 -4.50 2.18 -2.27
N GLU A 410 -5.33 1.90 -1.26
CA GLU A 410 -6.58 2.63 -1.02
C GLU A 410 -6.34 4.05 -0.50
N THR A 411 -5.38 4.24 0.42
CA THR A 411 -5.11 5.58 0.94
C THR A 411 -4.55 6.50 -0.13
N GLU A 412 -3.80 5.94 -1.08
CA GLU A 412 -3.34 6.68 -2.26
C GLU A 412 -4.50 7.03 -3.22
N ALA A 413 -5.44 6.09 -3.45
CA ALA A 413 -6.64 6.36 -4.22
C ALA A 413 -7.49 7.48 -3.59
N VAL A 414 -7.64 7.45 -2.26
CA VAL A 414 -8.32 8.49 -1.46
C VAL A 414 -7.61 9.85 -1.57
N ALA A 415 -6.27 9.86 -1.52
CA ALA A 415 -5.48 11.09 -1.69
C ALA A 415 -5.67 11.68 -3.09
N GLY A 416 -5.63 10.83 -4.12
CA GLY A 416 -5.89 11.25 -5.51
C GLY A 416 -7.28 11.86 -5.67
N TRP A 417 -8.29 11.26 -5.01
CA TRP A 417 -9.65 11.78 -4.99
C TRP A 417 -9.73 13.16 -4.33
N SER A 418 -9.13 13.33 -3.13
CA SER A 418 -9.10 14.60 -2.40
C SER A 418 -8.42 15.72 -3.21
N VAL A 419 -7.29 15.41 -3.86
CA VAL A 419 -6.57 16.39 -4.68
C VAL A 419 -7.37 16.78 -5.91
N ALA A 420 -8.06 15.87 -6.57
CA ALA A 420 -8.93 16.19 -7.69
C ALA A 420 -10.11 17.10 -7.28
N ASP A 421 -10.71 16.85 -6.10
CA ASP A 421 -11.76 17.72 -5.54
C ASP A 421 -11.20 19.12 -5.22
N LEU A 422 -9.95 19.21 -4.73
CA LEU A 422 -9.25 20.47 -4.47
C LEU A 422 -9.00 21.25 -5.78
N VAL A 423 -8.49 20.58 -6.81
CA VAL A 423 -8.34 21.17 -8.16
C VAL A 423 -9.69 21.64 -8.70
N ALA A 424 -10.75 20.83 -8.54
CA ALA A 424 -12.09 21.22 -9.01
C ALA A 424 -12.62 22.46 -8.32
N ARG A 425 -12.40 22.63 -7.04
CA ARG A 425 -12.74 23.85 -6.30
C ARG A 425 -11.99 25.08 -6.87
N ASP A 426 -10.68 24.93 -7.09
CA ASP A 426 -9.80 26.04 -7.49
C ASP A 426 -10.04 26.47 -8.96
N PHE A 427 -10.47 25.55 -9.82
CA PHE A 427 -10.72 25.79 -11.25
C PHE A 427 -12.21 25.84 -11.63
N GLY A 428 -13.13 25.85 -10.68
CA GLY A 428 -14.57 25.97 -10.92
C GLY A 428 -15.19 24.74 -11.59
N GLY A 429 -14.73 23.55 -11.22
CA GLY A 429 -15.28 22.27 -11.67
C GLY A 429 -16.74 22.10 -11.27
N ARG A 430 -17.47 21.26 -12.02
CA ARG A 430 -18.85 20.90 -11.68
C ARG A 430 -18.86 20.11 -10.38
N ALA A 431 -19.87 20.33 -9.53
CA ALA A 431 -20.13 19.41 -8.45
C ALA A 431 -20.38 18.02 -9.05
N ALA A 432 -19.52 17.05 -8.77
CA ALA A 432 -19.73 15.69 -9.26
C ALA A 432 -20.98 15.13 -8.57
N ALA A 433 -21.92 14.65 -9.38
CA ALA A 433 -23.09 13.96 -8.85
C ALA A 433 -22.63 12.74 -8.05
N ALA A 434 -23.23 12.55 -6.87
CA ALA A 434 -23.06 11.31 -6.12
C ALA A 434 -23.58 10.15 -6.99
N SER A 435 -22.69 9.28 -7.41
CA SER A 435 -22.97 8.08 -8.21
C SER A 435 -23.20 6.87 -7.32
#